data_ad124fd3a3411daf7a8c39911121674b
#
_entry.id   ad124fd3a3411daf7a8c39911121674b
#
_cell.length_a   1.000
_cell.length_b   1.000
_cell.length_c   1.000
_cell.angle_alpha   90.00
_cell.angle_beta   90.00
_cell.angle_gamma   90.00
#
_symmetry.space_group_name_H-M   'P 1'
#
loop_
_entity.id
_entity.type
_entity.pdbx_description
1 polymer ?
#
loop_
_entity_poly.entity_id
_entity_poly.type
_entity_poly.pdbx_seq_one_letter_code
_entity_poly.pdbx_strand_id
1 'polypeptide(L)'
;MRPSVETKNISLTIDDKRISCSEGKTILWASLENGIYIPNLCAIQEKIQPSASCRLCFVEVEDWNEPVVACTEPVKEGMVVHTRGKNATRLARTSAELILASHPVDCGHCLKNRSCELQKIAKHLGIKLTTKRLRKLERSLPIDDSSSLFTYDPNKCVLCGKCIWVCQDKLGIGAIGFTRRGFKRMVSTFQDKPIGESTCGQCVECVKVCPVGGLTFKNKNFISHEALE
;
A
#
# COMPACT_ATOMS: atom_id res chain seq x y z
N MET A 1 -16.32 -26.74 -16.74
CA MET A 1 -17.18 -25.58 -16.51
C MET A 1 -17.37 -25.45 -15.00
N ARG A 2 -16.83 -24.41 -14.35
CA ARG A 2 -17.20 -24.11 -12.97
C ARG A 2 -18.54 -23.37 -13.00
N PRO A 3 -19.52 -23.71 -12.16
CA PRO A 3 -20.79 -23.01 -12.12
C PRO A 3 -20.52 -21.53 -11.80
N SER A 4 -21.15 -20.63 -12.52
CA SER A 4 -21.19 -19.21 -12.21
C SER A 4 -21.86 -19.06 -10.84
N VAL A 5 -21.07 -18.77 -9.81
CA VAL A 5 -21.62 -18.39 -8.50
C VAL A 5 -22.27 -17.03 -8.72
N GLU A 6 -23.61 -16.97 -8.71
CA GLU A 6 -24.34 -15.70 -8.65
C GLU A 6 -23.92 -15.00 -7.37
N THR A 7 -23.03 -14.01 -7.48
CA THR A 7 -22.60 -13.20 -6.32
C THR A 7 -23.77 -12.31 -5.93
N LYS A 8 -24.34 -12.57 -4.75
CA LYS A 8 -25.38 -11.75 -4.15
C LYS A 8 -24.86 -10.31 -3.97
N ASN A 9 -25.63 -9.34 -4.45
CA ASN A 9 -25.34 -7.94 -4.18
C ASN A 9 -25.93 -7.57 -2.81
N ILE A 10 -25.14 -6.84 -2.03
CA ILE A 10 -25.50 -6.31 -0.72
C ILE A 10 -25.44 -4.79 -0.75
N SER A 11 -26.27 -4.15 0.09
CA SER A 11 -26.32 -2.70 0.24
C SER A 11 -25.78 -2.29 1.60
N LEU A 12 -24.98 -1.24 1.64
CA LEU A 12 -24.45 -0.65 2.86
C LEU A 12 -24.34 0.87 2.71
N THR A 13 -24.11 1.56 3.81
CA THR A 13 -23.91 3.02 3.82
C THR A 13 -22.47 3.33 4.23
N ILE A 14 -21.77 4.18 3.46
CA ILE A 14 -20.42 4.66 3.80
C ILE A 14 -20.43 6.18 3.72
N ASP A 15 -20.13 6.87 4.83
CA ASP A 15 -20.14 8.33 4.95
C ASP A 15 -21.42 8.93 4.35
N ASP A 16 -22.60 8.48 4.80
CA ASP A 16 -23.93 8.87 4.38
C ASP A 16 -24.30 8.53 2.92
N LYS A 17 -23.39 7.91 2.17
CA LYS A 17 -23.64 7.45 0.81
C LYS A 17 -24.06 5.98 0.80
N ARG A 18 -25.27 5.70 0.34
CA ARG A 18 -25.71 4.31 0.09
C ARG A 18 -25.00 3.77 -1.14
N ILE A 19 -24.37 2.61 -1.00
CA ILE A 19 -23.66 1.91 -2.07
C ILE A 19 -24.11 0.45 -2.14
N SER A 20 -23.88 -0.17 -3.29
CA SER A 20 -24.09 -1.60 -3.51
C SER A 20 -22.79 -2.24 -3.98
N CYS A 21 -22.50 -3.44 -3.52
CA CYS A 21 -21.34 -4.21 -3.95
C CYS A 21 -21.59 -5.71 -3.83
N SER A 22 -20.75 -6.53 -4.45
CA SER A 22 -20.83 -7.98 -4.34
C SER A 22 -20.48 -8.45 -2.91
N GLU A 23 -21.23 -9.43 -2.42
CA GLU A 23 -20.93 -10.13 -1.16
C GLU A 23 -19.49 -10.68 -1.15
N GLY A 24 -18.85 -10.68 0.00
CA GLY A 24 -17.47 -11.14 0.18
C GLY A 24 -16.41 -10.09 -0.06
N LYS A 25 -16.74 -8.91 -0.59
CA LYS A 25 -15.78 -7.78 -0.63
C LYS A 25 -15.49 -7.27 0.77
N THR A 26 -14.31 -6.69 0.95
CA THR A 26 -14.00 -5.97 2.18
C THR A 26 -14.49 -4.52 2.10
N ILE A 27 -14.65 -3.87 3.25
CA ILE A 27 -15.05 -2.45 3.33
C ILE A 27 -14.13 -1.58 2.47
N LEU A 28 -12.81 -1.85 2.45
CA LEU A 28 -11.86 -1.09 1.65
C LEU A 28 -12.20 -1.13 0.15
N TRP A 29 -12.41 -2.32 -0.41
CA TRP A 29 -12.66 -2.46 -1.85
C TRP A 29 -14.04 -1.96 -2.24
N ALA A 30 -15.06 -2.22 -1.42
CA ALA A 30 -16.38 -1.65 -1.61
C ALA A 30 -16.36 -0.11 -1.63
N SER A 31 -15.54 0.51 -0.76
CA SER A 31 -15.38 1.97 -0.71
C SER A 31 -14.67 2.51 -1.96
N LEU A 32 -13.50 1.94 -2.30
CA LEU A 32 -12.68 2.44 -3.40
C LEU A 32 -13.38 2.32 -4.76
N GLU A 33 -14.09 1.22 -5.01
CA GLU A 33 -14.88 1.01 -6.24
C GLU A 33 -16.06 2.00 -6.37
N ASN A 34 -16.55 2.53 -5.25
CA ASN A 34 -17.60 3.54 -5.23
C ASN A 34 -17.06 4.99 -5.09
N GLY A 35 -15.74 5.18 -5.31
CA GLY A 35 -15.08 6.49 -5.30
C GLY A 35 -14.88 7.08 -3.91
N ILE A 36 -15.04 6.28 -2.85
CA ILE A 36 -14.79 6.71 -1.46
C ILE A 36 -13.37 6.30 -1.07
N TYR A 37 -12.51 7.29 -0.88
CA TYR A 37 -11.10 7.03 -0.58
C TYR A 37 -10.89 6.67 0.88
N ILE A 38 -10.26 5.52 1.12
CA ILE A 38 -9.72 5.09 2.42
C ILE A 38 -8.20 4.96 2.30
N PRO A 39 -7.40 5.61 3.18
CA PRO A 39 -5.94 5.52 3.16
C PRO A 39 -5.45 4.08 3.24
N ASN A 40 -4.57 3.67 2.35
CA ASN A 40 -3.96 2.35 2.38
C ASN A 40 -2.62 2.32 1.64
N LEU A 41 -1.73 1.38 1.99
CA LEU A 41 -0.44 1.15 1.31
C LEU A 41 -0.23 -0.33 0.95
N CYS A 42 -0.66 -1.24 1.83
CA CYS A 42 -0.36 -2.67 1.68
C CYS A 42 -1.50 -3.50 1.07
N ALA A 43 -2.65 -2.88 0.78
CA ALA A 43 -3.79 -3.58 0.22
C ALA A 43 -3.55 -3.97 -1.25
N ILE A 44 -3.91 -5.20 -1.58
CA ILE A 44 -3.81 -5.81 -2.91
C ILE A 44 -5.14 -6.51 -3.15
N GLN A 45 -5.84 -6.15 -4.22
CA GLN A 45 -7.21 -6.60 -4.47
C GLN A 45 -7.28 -8.10 -4.73
N GLU A 46 -6.33 -8.62 -5.50
CA GLU A 46 -6.29 -10.03 -5.88
C GLU A 46 -5.77 -10.95 -4.77
N LYS A 47 -5.28 -10.38 -3.66
CA LYS A 47 -4.73 -11.16 -2.55
C LYS A 47 -5.85 -11.65 -1.62
N ILE A 48 -6.05 -12.96 -1.55
CA ILE A 48 -7.12 -13.60 -0.74
C ILE A 48 -7.02 -13.23 0.75
N GLN A 49 -5.80 -13.26 1.31
CA GLN A 49 -5.56 -12.86 2.70
C GLN A 49 -4.83 -11.52 2.75
N PRO A 50 -5.50 -10.42 3.11
CA PRO A 50 -4.89 -9.11 3.19
C PRO A 50 -3.72 -9.07 4.17
N SER A 51 -2.66 -8.33 3.83
CA SER A 51 -1.48 -8.21 4.70
C SER A 51 -1.73 -7.42 5.98
N ALA A 52 -2.69 -6.49 5.97
CA ALA A 52 -3.09 -5.63 7.09
C ALA A 52 -1.93 -4.96 7.86
N SER A 53 -0.77 -4.78 7.21
CA SER A 53 0.48 -4.37 7.88
C SER A 53 0.62 -2.86 8.05
N CYS A 54 0.08 -2.05 7.12
CA CYS A 54 0.27 -0.60 7.15
C CYS A 54 -0.61 0.13 8.17
N ARG A 55 -1.73 -0.45 8.59
CA ARG A 55 -2.68 0.09 9.58
C ARG A 55 -3.18 1.51 9.27
N LEU A 56 -3.38 1.82 7.99
CA LEU A 56 -3.87 3.13 7.55
C LEU A 56 -5.37 3.16 7.29
N CYS A 57 -5.97 2.01 6.96
CA CYS A 57 -7.36 1.89 6.52
C CYS A 57 -8.34 1.66 7.68
N PHE A 58 -8.10 2.31 8.84
CA PHE A 58 -9.08 2.25 9.93
C PHE A 58 -10.36 2.98 9.54
N VAL A 59 -11.50 2.36 9.90
CA VAL A 59 -12.85 2.91 9.80
C VAL A 59 -13.63 2.59 11.07
N GLU A 60 -14.68 3.34 11.35
CA GLU A 60 -15.65 3.02 12.39
C GLU A 60 -16.90 2.40 11.74
N VAL A 61 -17.46 1.38 12.38
CA VAL A 61 -18.72 0.76 12.00
C VAL A 61 -19.73 1.08 13.09
N GLU A 62 -20.93 1.50 12.71
CA GLU A 62 -21.99 1.81 13.66
C GLU A 62 -22.27 0.59 14.57
N ASP A 63 -22.57 0.83 15.83
CA ASP A 63 -22.77 -0.19 16.86
C ASP A 63 -21.54 -1.04 17.22
N TRP A 64 -20.37 -0.76 16.66
CA TRP A 64 -19.13 -1.43 17.03
C TRP A 64 -18.30 -0.58 17.99
N ASN A 65 -17.77 -1.21 19.04
CA ASN A 65 -17.04 -0.49 20.09
C ASN A 65 -15.68 0.07 19.65
N GLU A 66 -15.04 -0.57 18.65
CA GLU A 66 -13.68 -0.22 18.22
C GLU A 66 -13.57 -0.08 16.70
N PRO A 67 -12.68 0.81 16.22
CA PRO A 67 -12.38 0.92 14.82
C PRO A 67 -11.78 -0.36 14.25
N VAL A 68 -12.13 -0.70 13.03
CA VAL A 68 -11.66 -1.89 12.32
C VAL A 68 -10.77 -1.53 11.12
N VAL A 69 -10.03 -2.52 10.64
CA VAL A 69 -9.14 -2.38 9.48
C VAL A 69 -9.92 -2.74 8.22
N ALA A 70 -10.33 -1.75 7.45
CA ALA A 70 -11.24 -1.91 6.30
C ALA A 70 -10.77 -2.93 5.25
N CYS A 71 -9.46 -3.19 5.13
CA CYS A 71 -8.95 -4.16 4.17
C CYS A 71 -9.14 -5.63 4.59
N THR A 72 -9.52 -5.88 5.85
CA THR A 72 -9.75 -7.24 6.37
C THR A 72 -11.20 -7.51 6.72
N GLU A 73 -12.00 -6.46 6.89
CA GLU A 73 -13.38 -6.60 7.34
C GLU A 73 -14.34 -6.77 6.15
N PRO A 74 -15.05 -7.91 6.05
CA PRO A 74 -16.04 -8.13 5.02
C PRO A 74 -17.26 -7.21 5.19
N VAL A 75 -17.84 -6.76 4.09
CA VAL A 75 -19.09 -6.00 4.10
C VAL A 75 -20.27 -6.90 4.46
N LYS A 76 -21.28 -6.32 5.13
CA LYS A 76 -22.54 -6.98 5.48
C LYS A 76 -23.71 -6.12 5.05
N GLU A 77 -24.85 -6.75 4.78
CA GLU A 77 -26.10 -6.06 4.44
C GLU A 77 -26.49 -5.07 5.56
N GLY A 78 -26.82 -3.85 5.17
CA GLY A 78 -27.24 -2.79 6.09
C GLY A 78 -26.13 -2.17 6.93
N MET A 79 -24.85 -2.57 6.76
CA MET A 79 -23.72 -2.00 7.50
C MET A 79 -23.60 -0.49 7.27
N VAL A 80 -23.34 0.26 8.35
CA VAL A 80 -23.06 1.71 8.30
C VAL A 80 -21.61 1.95 8.70
N VAL A 81 -20.84 2.58 7.82
CA VAL A 81 -19.39 2.77 7.97
C VAL A 81 -19.04 4.25 7.90
N HIS A 82 -18.19 4.70 8.82
CA HIS A 82 -17.66 6.07 8.89
C HIS A 82 -16.15 6.05 8.64
N THR A 83 -15.72 6.59 7.49
CA THR A 83 -14.29 6.61 7.11
C THR A 83 -13.52 7.70 7.85
N ARG A 84 -14.21 8.70 8.39
CA ARG A 84 -13.65 9.86 9.10
C ARG A 84 -14.01 9.92 10.59
N GLY A 85 -14.39 8.79 11.17
CA GLY A 85 -14.65 8.68 12.60
C GLY A 85 -13.44 9.13 13.43
N LYS A 86 -13.67 9.69 14.60
CA LYS A 86 -12.63 10.31 15.47
C LYS A 86 -11.52 9.32 15.84
N ASN A 87 -11.89 8.11 16.28
CA ASN A 87 -10.93 7.10 16.70
C ASN A 87 -10.20 6.48 15.51
N ALA A 88 -10.91 6.15 14.42
CA ALA A 88 -10.32 5.64 13.19
C ALA A 88 -9.30 6.64 12.61
N THR A 89 -9.66 7.92 12.53
CA THR A 89 -8.76 8.98 12.06
C THR A 89 -7.52 9.12 12.95
N ARG A 90 -7.67 9.06 14.27
CA ARG A 90 -6.54 9.11 15.22
C ARG A 90 -5.57 7.95 15.01
N LEU A 91 -6.09 6.73 14.84
CA LEU A 91 -5.27 5.53 14.59
C LEU A 91 -4.56 5.61 13.24
N ALA A 92 -5.27 6.00 12.18
CA ALA A 92 -4.69 6.17 10.83
C ALA A 92 -3.59 7.24 10.81
N ARG A 93 -3.80 8.39 11.49
CA ARG A 93 -2.76 9.44 11.64
C ARG A 93 -1.53 8.92 12.37
N THR A 94 -1.70 8.22 13.48
CA THR A 94 -0.59 7.62 14.23
C THR A 94 0.20 6.63 13.37
N SER A 95 -0.49 5.77 12.62
CA SER A 95 0.15 4.81 11.71
C SER A 95 0.91 5.52 10.59
N ALA A 96 0.34 6.57 10.00
CA ALA A 96 1.01 7.38 8.98
C ALA A 96 2.26 8.08 9.52
N GLU A 97 2.20 8.66 10.73
CA GLU A 97 3.35 9.30 11.37
C GLU A 97 4.47 8.30 11.69
N LEU A 98 4.13 7.07 12.12
CA LEU A 98 5.12 6.00 12.34
C LEU A 98 5.84 5.61 11.05
N ILE A 99 5.11 5.50 9.93
CA ILE A 99 5.70 5.24 8.62
C ILE A 99 6.61 6.41 8.19
N LEU A 100 6.15 7.65 8.35
CA LEU A 100 6.90 8.84 8.02
C LEU A 100 8.14 9.05 8.90
N ALA A 101 8.13 8.56 10.14
CA ALA A 101 9.29 8.64 11.04
C ALA A 101 10.51 7.86 10.51
N SER A 102 10.30 6.82 9.71
CA SER A 102 11.37 6.02 9.09
C SER A 102 11.56 6.30 7.59
N HIS A 103 10.78 7.23 7.02
CA HIS A 103 10.86 7.58 5.60
C HIS A 103 11.62 8.90 5.40
N PRO A 104 12.70 8.93 4.59
CA PRO A 104 13.39 10.17 4.26
C PRO A 104 12.50 11.06 3.40
N VAL A 105 12.15 12.24 3.94
CA VAL A 105 11.27 13.19 3.25
C VAL A 105 12.12 14.16 2.44
N ASP A 106 12.44 13.76 1.21
CA ASP A 106 13.08 14.57 0.19
C ASP A 106 12.26 14.50 -1.09
N CYS A 107 11.05 15.05 -1.04
CA CYS A 107 10.11 14.98 -2.14
C CYS A 107 10.58 15.73 -3.38
N GLY A 108 11.38 16.80 -3.21
CA GLY A 108 11.90 17.60 -4.32
C GLY A 108 12.76 16.81 -5.29
N HIS A 109 13.56 15.87 -4.79
CA HIS A 109 14.44 15.01 -5.57
C HIS A 109 13.89 13.59 -5.78
N CYS A 110 12.68 13.31 -5.34
CA CYS A 110 12.07 11.98 -5.45
C CYS A 110 11.34 11.80 -6.79
N LEU A 111 11.66 10.74 -7.54
CA LEU A 111 11.02 10.43 -8.83
C LEU A 111 9.51 10.12 -8.69
N LYS A 112 9.03 9.76 -7.50
CA LYS A 112 7.60 9.57 -7.18
C LYS A 112 6.91 10.86 -6.71
N ASN A 113 7.57 12.02 -6.74
CA ASN A 113 6.93 13.28 -6.36
C ASN A 113 5.64 13.51 -7.17
N ARG A 114 4.58 13.96 -6.51
CA ARG A 114 3.22 14.15 -7.03
C ARG A 114 2.42 12.86 -7.34
N SER A 115 3.06 11.69 -7.46
CA SER A 115 2.41 10.38 -7.65
C SER A 115 2.61 9.43 -6.46
N CYS A 116 3.06 9.95 -5.32
CA CYS A 116 3.38 9.19 -4.13
C CYS A 116 2.15 9.01 -3.23
N GLU A 117 1.81 7.76 -2.87
CA GLU A 117 0.69 7.48 -1.97
C GLU A 117 0.89 8.06 -0.56
N LEU A 118 2.13 8.21 -0.06
CA LEU A 118 2.35 8.88 1.23
C LEU A 118 1.95 10.36 1.19
N GLN A 119 2.19 11.06 0.07
CA GLN A 119 1.75 12.45 -0.10
C GLN A 119 0.23 12.54 -0.12
N LYS A 120 -0.44 11.63 -0.83
CA LYS A 120 -1.90 11.55 -0.90
C LYS A 120 -2.52 11.26 0.47
N ILE A 121 -1.96 10.28 1.19
CA ILE A 121 -2.38 9.90 2.55
C ILE A 121 -2.19 11.08 3.52
N ALA A 122 -1.02 11.72 3.50
CA ALA A 122 -0.75 12.87 4.38
C ALA A 122 -1.73 14.01 4.13
N LYS A 123 -2.02 14.33 2.86
CA LYS A 123 -3.03 15.33 2.47
C LYS A 123 -4.42 14.95 2.98
N HIS A 124 -4.85 13.69 2.78
CA HIS A 124 -6.16 13.21 3.21
C HIS A 124 -6.33 13.27 4.74
N LEU A 125 -5.30 12.86 5.48
CA LEU A 125 -5.32 12.84 6.94
C LEU A 125 -5.03 14.23 7.57
N GLY A 126 -4.69 15.24 6.78
CA GLY A 126 -4.34 16.57 7.27
C GLY A 126 -3.09 16.59 8.14
N ILE A 127 -2.08 15.78 7.81
CA ILE A 127 -0.80 15.71 8.52
C ILE A 127 0.35 16.22 7.64
N LYS A 128 1.40 16.72 8.29
CA LYS A 128 2.65 17.10 7.58
C LYS A 128 3.47 15.84 7.28
N LEU A 129 4.20 15.84 6.16
CA LEU A 129 5.13 14.75 5.82
C LEU A 129 6.28 14.63 6.83
N THR A 130 6.66 15.71 7.48
CA THR A 130 7.64 15.70 8.57
C THR A 130 6.93 15.70 9.91
N THR A 131 7.09 14.63 10.69
CA THR A 131 6.54 14.56 12.05
C THR A 131 7.54 15.13 13.06
N LYS A 132 7.03 15.99 13.98
CA LYS A 132 7.81 16.47 15.14
C LYS A 132 7.55 15.63 16.39
N ARG A 133 6.49 14.86 16.41
CA ARG A 133 6.02 14.06 17.56
C ARG A 133 6.85 12.79 17.77
N LEU A 134 7.40 12.23 16.70
CA LEU A 134 8.15 10.99 16.72
C LEU A 134 9.61 11.24 16.36
N ARG A 135 10.52 10.50 17.03
CA ARG A 135 11.93 10.49 16.66
C ARG A 135 12.11 9.96 15.25
N LYS A 136 12.87 10.65 14.43
CA LYS A 136 13.24 10.17 13.10
C LYS A 136 14.17 8.97 13.21
N LEU A 137 13.89 7.93 12.45
CA LEU A 137 14.68 6.70 12.38
C LEU A 137 15.35 6.63 11.01
N GLU A 138 16.63 6.99 10.96
CA GLU A 138 17.43 6.88 9.74
C GLU A 138 17.94 5.46 9.57
N ARG A 139 17.74 4.86 8.40
CA ARG A 139 18.12 3.48 8.13
C ARG A 139 19.51 3.37 7.50
N SER A 140 19.90 4.35 6.68
CA SER A 140 21.20 4.44 6.01
C SER A 140 21.61 3.15 5.29
N LEU A 141 20.68 2.54 4.56
CA LEU A 141 20.90 1.30 3.82
C LEU A 141 21.43 1.63 2.41
N PRO A 142 22.28 0.77 1.82
CA PRO A 142 22.79 0.98 0.48
C PRO A 142 21.66 0.94 -0.55
N ILE A 143 21.73 1.84 -1.53
CA ILE A 143 20.83 1.87 -2.67
C ILE A 143 21.31 0.84 -3.68
N ASP A 144 20.40 0.03 -4.19
CA ASP A 144 20.69 -0.94 -5.25
C ASP A 144 20.36 -0.33 -6.62
N ASP A 145 21.40 -0.05 -7.37
CA ASP A 145 21.34 0.52 -8.72
C ASP A 145 21.84 -0.45 -9.80
N SER A 146 21.91 -1.74 -9.47
CA SER A 146 22.45 -2.79 -10.35
C SER A 146 21.55 -3.14 -11.54
N SER A 147 20.22 -2.93 -11.43
CA SER A 147 19.33 -3.11 -12.58
C SER A 147 19.51 -2.00 -13.61
N SER A 148 19.49 -2.34 -14.91
CA SER A 148 19.53 -1.35 -16.00
C SER A 148 18.27 -0.51 -16.13
N LEU A 149 17.11 -0.99 -15.62
CA LEU A 149 15.80 -0.39 -15.83
C LEU A 149 15.29 0.43 -14.64
N PHE A 150 15.67 0.06 -13.41
CA PHE A 150 15.16 0.69 -12.21
C PHE A 150 16.17 0.70 -11.07
N THR A 151 15.93 1.57 -10.10
CA THR A 151 16.67 1.68 -8.84
C THR A 151 15.82 1.24 -7.68
N TYR A 152 16.40 0.52 -6.72
CA TYR A 152 15.79 0.21 -5.44
C TYR A 152 16.46 0.99 -4.30
N ASP A 153 15.69 1.89 -3.67
CA ASP A 153 16.08 2.63 -2.47
C ASP A 153 15.38 2.05 -1.24
N PRO A 154 16.05 1.20 -0.45
CA PRO A 154 15.45 0.58 0.73
C PRO A 154 15.11 1.59 1.84
N ASN A 155 15.70 2.79 1.82
CA ASN A 155 15.41 3.84 2.80
C ASN A 155 14.04 4.45 2.55
N LYS A 156 13.60 4.54 1.30
CA LYS A 156 12.27 5.01 0.91
C LYS A 156 11.20 3.91 0.96
N CYS A 157 11.60 2.65 1.16
CA CYS A 157 10.68 1.51 1.21
C CYS A 157 9.86 1.53 2.50
N VAL A 158 8.52 1.50 2.37
CA VAL A 158 7.55 1.44 3.47
C VAL A 158 7.15 0.01 3.86
N LEU A 159 7.85 -1.00 3.34
CA LEU A 159 7.66 -2.42 3.63
C LEU A 159 6.21 -2.91 3.40
N CYS A 160 5.51 -2.36 2.42
CA CYS A 160 4.12 -2.71 2.11
C CYS A 160 3.93 -4.12 1.51
N GLY A 161 4.98 -4.71 0.93
CA GLY A 161 4.98 -6.06 0.38
C GLY A 161 4.36 -6.22 -1.01
N LYS A 162 3.87 -5.15 -1.65
CA LYS A 162 3.25 -5.24 -2.99
C LYS A 162 4.21 -5.80 -4.05
N CYS A 163 5.46 -5.34 -4.05
CA CYS A 163 6.48 -5.81 -4.98
C CYS A 163 6.80 -7.31 -4.80
N ILE A 164 6.79 -7.78 -3.55
CA ILE A 164 7.04 -9.21 -3.24
C ILE A 164 5.87 -10.03 -3.76
N TRP A 165 4.63 -9.65 -3.43
CA TRP A 165 3.45 -10.36 -3.88
C TRP A 165 3.38 -10.46 -5.41
N VAL A 166 3.62 -9.36 -6.13
CA VAL A 166 3.60 -9.41 -7.60
C VAL A 166 4.70 -10.31 -8.16
N CYS A 167 5.89 -10.30 -7.55
CA CYS A 167 7.01 -11.12 -7.99
C CYS A 167 6.81 -12.61 -7.69
N GLN A 168 6.32 -12.93 -6.49
CA GLN A 168 6.14 -14.33 -6.04
C GLN A 168 4.80 -14.91 -6.46
N ASP A 169 3.70 -14.27 -6.06
CA ASP A 169 2.37 -14.87 -6.15
C ASP A 169 1.73 -14.66 -7.52
N LYS A 170 1.92 -13.47 -8.14
CA LYS A 170 1.32 -13.16 -9.44
C LYS A 170 2.16 -13.68 -10.61
N LEU A 171 3.48 -13.54 -10.56
CA LEU A 171 4.38 -13.89 -11.67
C LEU A 171 5.16 -15.20 -11.43
N GLY A 172 5.16 -15.77 -10.23
CA GLY A 172 5.86 -16.99 -9.92
C GLY A 172 7.40 -16.90 -9.97
N ILE A 173 7.97 -15.68 -10.04
CA ILE A 173 9.43 -15.46 -10.21
C ILE A 173 10.16 -15.62 -8.87
N GLY A 174 9.65 -15.00 -7.79
CA GLY A 174 10.21 -15.12 -6.44
C GLY A 174 11.63 -14.53 -6.27
N ALA A 175 12.05 -13.59 -7.11
CA ALA A 175 13.40 -13.00 -7.05
C ALA A 175 13.65 -12.17 -5.80
N ILE A 176 12.61 -11.57 -5.21
CA ILE A 176 12.69 -10.70 -4.04
C ILE A 176 11.76 -11.16 -2.93
N GLY A 177 12.19 -10.94 -1.69
CA GLY A 177 11.45 -11.29 -0.49
C GLY A 177 11.77 -10.37 0.68
N PHE A 178 11.07 -10.54 1.82
CA PHE A 178 11.45 -9.87 3.05
C PHE A 178 12.62 -10.60 3.69
N THR A 179 13.64 -9.84 4.05
CA THR A 179 14.80 -10.31 4.81
C THR A 179 14.92 -9.55 6.13
N ARG A 180 15.64 -10.16 7.09
CA ARG A 180 15.89 -9.60 8.42
C ARG A 180 14.62 -9.36 9.24
N ARG A 181 14.75 -8.81 10.45
CA ARG A 181 13.65 -8.60 11.40
C ARG A 181 13.74 -7.21 12.04
N GLY A 182 12.61 -6.76 12.62
CA GLY A 182 12.50 -5.48 13.31
C GLY A 182 12.91 -4.30 12.42
N PHE A 183 13.64 -3.36 12.96
CA PHE A 183 14.08 -2.15 12.25
C PHE A 183 15.05 -2.41 11.09
N LYS A 184 15.69 -3.59 11.07
CA LYS A 184 16.57 -4.01 9.98
C LYS A 184 15.82 -4.66 8.80
N ARG A 185 14.51 -4.91 8.93
CA ARG A 185 13.71 -5.55 7.88
C ARG A 185 13.78 -4.76 6.58
N MET A 186 14.01 -5.46 5.48
CA MET A 186 14.06 -4.88 4.14
C MET A 186 13.56 -5.87 3.09
N VAL A 187 13.32 -5.40 1.91
CA VAL A 187 13.16 -6.24 0.72
C VAL A 187 14.55 -6.51 0.17
N SER A 188 14.85 -7.75 -0.18
CA SER A 188 16.13 -8.15 -0.75
C SER A 188 15.97 -9.40 -1.62
N THR A 189 17.02 -9.78 -2.29
CA THR A 189 17.17 -11.01 -3.07
C THR A 189 17.72 -12.13 -2.20
N PHE A 190 17.80 -13.34 -2.73
CA PHE A 190 18.49 -14.45 -2.07
C PHE A 190 19.98 -14.11 -1.89
N GLN A 191 20.51 -14.35 -0.68
CA GLN A 191 21.89 -14.00 -0.27
C GLN A 191 22.22 -12.49 -0.33
N ASP A 192 21.23 -11.62 -0.32
CA ASP A 192 21.41 -10.16 -0.44
C ASP A 192 22.22 -9.73 -1.71
N LYS A 193 22.16 -10.53 -2.79
CA LYS A 193 22.79 -10.17 -4.07
C LYS A 193 22.14 -8.92 -4.65
N PRO A 194 22.88 -8.09 -5.40
CA PRO A 194 22.29 -7.00 -6.19
C PRO A 194 21.15 -7.51 -7.09
N ILE A 195 20.08 -6.74 -7.24
CA ILE A 195 18.89 -7.18 -7.98
C ILE A 195 19.25 -7.55 -9.43
N GLY A 196 20.14 -6.77 -10.07
CA GLY A 196 20.61 -7.04 -11.43
C GLY A 196 21.44 -8.30 -11.60
N GLU A 197 21.97 -8.87 -10.50
CA GLU A 197 22.79 -10.09 -10.47
C GLU A 197 22.00 -11.31 -9.93
N SER A 198 20.72 -11.10 -9.62
CA SER A 198 19.84 -12.12 -9.07
C SER A 198 19.03 -12.83 -10.17
N THR A 199 18.10 -13.70 -9.75
CA THR A 199 17.13 -14.35 -10.66
C THR A 199 16.05 -13.39 -11.20
N CYS A 200 16.21 -12.07 -11.01
CA CYS A 200 15.26 -11.06 -11.48
C CYS A 200 15.25 -10.99 -13.00
N GLY A 201 14.12 -11.32 -13.63
CA GLY A 201 13.92 -11.20 -15.08
C GLY A 201 13.66 -9.77 -15.58
N GLN A 202 13.83 -8.76 -14.73
CA GLN A 202 13.65 -7.32 -15.04
C GLN A 202 12.30 -6.97 -15.69
N CYS A 203 11.22 -7.66 -15.30
CA CYS A 203 9.86 -7.44 -15.82
C CYS A 203 9.23 -6.10 -15.38
N VAL A 204 9.85 -5.38 -14.45
CA VAL A 204 9.48 -4.07 -13.86
C VAL A 204 8.13 -4.00 -13.14
N GLU A 205 7.37 -5.07 -13.04
CA GLU A 205 6.05 -5.08 -12.38
C GLU A 205 6.15 -4.66 -10.90
N CYS A 206 7.24 -4.99 -10.21
CA CYS A 206 7.49 -4.53 -8.83
C CYS A 206 7.63 -2.99 -8.74
N VAL A 207 8.14 -2.32 -9.79
CA VAL A 207 8.26 -0.86 -9.87
C VAL A 207 6.89 -0.22 -10.05
N LYS A 208 6.05 -0.79 -10.94
CA LYS A 208 4.68 -0.30 -11.22
C LYS A 208 3.82 -0.30 -9.97
N VAL A 209 3.86 -1.38 -9.18
CA VAL A 209 3.04 -1.52 -7.97
C VAL A 209 3.62 -0.80 -6.75
N CYS A 210 4.83 -0.25 -6.82
CA CYS A 210 5.43 0.45 -5.68
C CYS A 210 4.69 1.77 -5.39
N PRO A 211 4.08 1.92 -4.20
CA PRO A 211 3.26 3.11 -3.89
C PRO A 211 4.10 4.34 -3.55
N VAL A 212 5.40 4.18 -3.38
CA VAL A 212 6.35 5.22 -2.94
C VAL A 212 7.63 5.18 -3.77
N GLY A 213 8.62 5.99 -3.41
CA GLY A 213 9.92 6.05 -4.10
C GLY A 213 10.90 4.91 -3.75
N GLY A 214 10.44 3.78 -3.23
CA GLY A 214 11.31 2.64 -2.91
C GLY A 214 11.83 1.91 -4.15
N LEU A 215 10.99 1.77 -5.17
CA LEU A 215 11.36 1.29 -6.51
C LEU A 215 10.97 2.36 -7.52
N THR A 216 11.90 2.77 -8.38
CA THR A 216 11.67 3.83 -9.36
C THR A 216 12.38 3.52 -10.69
N PHE A 217 11.75 3.84 -11.81
CA PHE A 217 12.38 3.72 -13.12
C PHE A 217 13.59 4.66 -13.25
N LYS A 218 14.65 4.21 -13.89
CA LYS A 218 15.83 5.05 -14.23
C LYS A 218 15.51 6.06 -15.32
N ASN A 219 14.66 5.69 -16.27
CA ASN A 219 14.30 6.56 -17.39
C ASN A 219 12.83 6.99 -17.25
N LYS A 220 12.56 8.30 -17.28
CA LYS A 220 11.21 8.87 -17.17
C LYS A 220 10.29 8.47 -18.33
N ASN A 221 10.82 8.07 -19.47
CA ASN A 221 10.03 7.70 -20.66
C ASN A 221 9.23 6.41 -20.49
N PHE A 222 9.56 5.56 -19.49
CA PHE A 222 8.77 4.38 -19.16
C PHE A 222 7.48 4.69 -18.39
N ILE A 223 7.32 5.92 -17.86
CA ILE A 223 6.14 6.32 -17.09
C ILE A 223 4.97 6.75 -18.02
N SER A 224 5.24 7.09 -19.29
CA SER A 224 4.27 7.74 -20.18
C SER A 224 3.41 6.81 -21.03
N HIS A 225 3.68 5.50 -21.07
CA HIS A 225 2.94 4.58 -21.96
C HIS A 225 1.74 3.84 -21.34
N GLU A 226 1.50 3.93 -20.02
CA GLU A 226 0.40 3.19 -19.37
C GLU A 226 -0.60 4.09 -18.60
N ALA A 227 -0.55 5.41 -18.79
CA ALA A 227 -1.56 6.32 -18.21
C ALA A 227 -2.74 6.61 -19.16
N LEU A 228 -2.89 5.84 -20.26
CA LEU A 228 -3.89 6.05 -21.32
C LEU A 228 -4.69 4.78 -21.66
N GLU A 229 -4.79 3.79 -20.73
CA GLU A 229 -5.80 2.74 -20.84
C GLU A 229 -6.66 2.65 -19.58
#